data_f8ca1d9e82eb69f43cf07dade180cada
#
_entry.id   f8ca1d9e82eb69f43cf07dade180cada
#
_cell.length_a   1.000
_cell.length_b   1.000
_cell.length_c   1.000
_cell.angle_alpha   90.00
_cell.angle_beta   90.00
_cell.angle_gamma   90.00
#
_symmetry.space_group_name_H-M   'P 1'
#
loop_
_entity.id
_entity.type
_entity.pdbx_description
1 polymer ?
#
loop_
_entity_poly.entity_id
_entity_poly.type
_entity_poly.pdbx_seq_one_letter_code
_entity_poly.pdbx_strand_id
1 'polypeptide(L)'
;MKLKNLFIGALMTVIAAPAMAQAPVVDEVQKQAAELIKAGNADGLKDLEKENKKNPTALVSIAKAYLAAQDVAKAEATAQKAYTFISENPKKATAQDNCLTYITLGNIASAKNDAGNAVTWYQQAMYADPQNPDGYRLYATATSKSDPNGAIAAIEELRKNRPDYPVDLIAADIANGAGKPQEAIKYYSKVKLSDMQPYQIGAFATNLYLTQNVNKAVEVAEYGLTVAPRSATLNRLAFWGNTDLKQWDKALKFADKLFYESDSVKISSDDYGRKINALRGAELYDEALAELNKLANDPMMPKADQLFALKQIAQTYSDKEDYEKAIPAYEKYLVAAGEKASATDIAAFGQQYMYFAQQQPAKKAEMLMKADEVFAKLAQNPDAKEYAIYKRAQVANAMDGGKGLAKPYYDQLIATPNCNPARLKEAYLYNISYFGNVKNDINAAMPYAEKLAELDPENPVAKQVLSLKE
;
A
#
# COMPACT_ATOMS: atom_id res chain seq x y z
N MET A 1 0.23 8.74 -4.25
CA MET A 1 -0.55 9.00 -3.02
C MET A 1 -1.89 8.24 -3.01
N LYS A 2 -1.95 6.92 -3.28
CA LYS A 2 -3.19 6.10 -3.22
C LYS A 2 -2.97 4.64 -2.79
N LEU A 3 -1.81 4.31 -2.19
CA LEU A 3 -1.53 2.96 -1.68
C LEU A 3 -2.39 2.56 -0.46
N LYS A 4 -2.95 3.53 0.28
CA LYS A 4 -3.75 3.25 1.48
C LYS A 4 -5.06 2.49 1.22
N ASN A 5 -5.64 2.61 0.03
CA ASN A 5 -6.99 2.07 -0.22
C ASN A 5 -7.03 0.63 -0.74
N LEU A 6 -5.90 0.07 -1.22
CA LEU A 6 -5.89 -1.30 -1.76
C LEU A 6 -5.83 -2.39 -0.67
N PHE A 7 -5.29 -2.06 0.50
CA PHE A 7 -5.18 -3.00 1.62
C PHE A 7 -6.28 -2.87 2.68
N ILE A 8 -7.10 -1.81 2.63
CA ILE A 8 -8.13 -1.53 3.65
C ILE A 8 -9.42 -2.34 3.43
N GLY A 9 -9.61 -2.97 2.27
CA GLY A 9 -10.87 -3.60 1.87
C GLY A 9 -11.18 -4.99 2.48
N ALA A 10 -10.33 -5.59 3.31
CA ALA A 10 -10.51 -6.98 3.74
C ALA A 10 -10.14 -7.27 5.20
N LEU A 11 -10.02 -6.29 6.08
CA LEU A 11 -9.71 -6.56 7.47
C LEU A 11 -10.87 -6.14 8.40
N MET A 12 -11.99 -6.87 8.31
CA MET A 12 -12.74 -7.13 9.54
C MET A 12 -11.93 -8.16 10.33
N THR A 13 -10.92 -7.73 11.05
CA THR A 13 -10.29 -8.56 12.05
C THR A 13 -11.26 -8.73 13.21
N VAL A 14 -12.02 -9.80 13.17
CA VAL A 14 -12.28 -10.51 14.42
C VAL A 14 -10.89 -10.73 15.00
N ILE A 15 -10.61 -10.22 16.20
CA ILE A 15 -9.41 -10.62 16.94
C ILE A 15 -9.60 -12.11 17.19
N ALA A 16 -9.11 -12.92 16.26
CA ALA A 16 -9.16 -14.36 16.41
C ALA A 16 -8.31 -14.67 17.63
N ALA A 17 -8.88 -15.41 18.56
CA ALA A 17 -8.12 -15.91 19.69
C ALA A 17 -6.86 -16.60 19.14
N PRO A 18 -5.67 -16.37 19.72
CA PRO A 18 -4.48 -17.12 19.34
C PRO A 18 -4.81 -18.61 19.36
N ALA A 19 -4.23 -19.38 18.45
CA ALA A 19 -4.50 -20.82 18.28
C ALA A 19 -4.23 -21.69 19.53
N MET A 20 -3.79 -21.09 20.63
CA MET A 20 -3.71 -21.70 21.96
C MET A 20 -4.96 -21.48 22.81
N ALA A 21 -5.99 -20.78 22.35
CA ALA A 21 -7.28 -20.85 23.01
C ALA A 21 -7.82 -22.25 22.72
N GLN A 22 -7.63 -23.18 23.65
CA GLN A 22 -8.44 -24.38 23.70
C GLN A 22 -9.89 -23.95 23.46
N ALA A 23 -10.61 -24.64 22.57
CA ALA A 23 -12.04 -24.44 22.41
C ALA A 23 -12.65 -24.33 23.80
N PRO A 24 -13.50 -23.31 24.10
CA PRO A 24 -14.01 -23.11 25.45
C PRO A 24 -14.56 -24.45 25.92
N VAL A 25 -14.01 -24.96 27.02
CA VAL A 25 -14.49 -26.22 27.65
C VAL A 25 -15.92 -25.89 28.04
N VAL A 26 -16.86 -26.37 27.23
CA VAL A 26 -18.28 -26.29 27.54
C VAL A 26 -18.47 -27.20 28.74
N ASP A 27 -18.69 -26.62 29.93
CA ASP A 27 -18.86 -27.39 31.13
C ASP A 27 -20.16 -28.21 31.09
N GLU A 28 -20.27 -29.20 31.95
CA GLU A 28 -21.37 -30.15 31.93
C GLU A 28 -22.72 -29.46 32.14
N VAL A 29 -22.78 -28.44 32.99
CA VAL A 29 -24.00 -27.64 33.24
C VAL A 29 -24.43 -26.88 31.97
N GLN A 30 -23.47 -26.31 31.25
CA GLN A 30 -23.78 -25.62 30.00
C GLN A 30 -24.32 -26.56 28.94
N LYS A 31 -23.74 -27.77 28.81
CA LYS A 31 -24.24 -28.83 27.90
C LYS A 31 -25.65 -29.28 28.28
N GLN A 32 -25.88 -29.59 29.53
CA GLN A 32 -27.20 -29.97 30.02
C GLN A 32 -28.25 -28.87 29.77
N ALA A 33 -27.90 -27.61 30.05
CA ALA A 33 -28.77 -26.48 29.76
C ALA A 33 -29.07 -26.34 28.24
N ALA A 34 -28.08 -26.51 27.41
CA ALA A 34 -28.24 -26.44 25.95
C ALA A 34 -29.15 -27.55 25.42
N GLU A 35 -29.02 -28.77 25.93
CA GLU A 35 -29.91 -29.89 25.58
C GLU A 35 -31.36 -29.65 26.02
N LEU A 36 -31.58 -29.14 27.24
CA LEU A 36 -32.90 -28.79 27.77
C LEU A 36 -33.55 -27.64 26.96
N ILE A 37 -32.75 -26.65 26.56
CA ILE A 37 -33.21 -25.53 25.66
C ILE A 37 -33.65 -26.09 24.34
N LYS A 38 -32.81 -26.95 23.70
CA LYS A 38 -33.12 -27.57 22.40
C LYS A 38 -34.37 -28.46 22.48
N ALA A 39 -34.60 -29.14 23.60
CA ALA A 39 -35.80 -29.96 23.82
C ALA A 39 -37.05 -29.18 24.20
N GLY A 40 -36.94 -27.85 24.41
CA GLY A 40 -38.06 -27.03 24.89
C GLY A 40 -38.49 -27.34 26.33
N ASN A 41 -37.66 -28.02 27.12
CA ASN A 41 -37.97 -28.48 28.46
C ASN A 41 -37.78 -27.33 29.50
N ALA A 42 -38.79 -26.49 29.62
CA ALA A 42 -38.78 -25.35 30.53
C ALA A 42 -38.71 -25.73 32.01
N ASP A 43 -39.35 -26.83 32.40
CA ASP A 43 -39.37 -27.27 33.81
C ASP A 43 -38.00 -27.85 34.20
N GLY A 44 -37.36 -28.65 33.33
CA GLY A 44 -36.00 -29.12 33.55
C GLY A 44 -34.99 -27.99 33.70
N LEU A 45 -35.15 -26.90 32.97
CA LEU A 45 -34.31 -25.70 33.11
C LEU A 45 -34.54 -24.96 34.43
N LYS A 46 -35.79 -24.86 34.91
CA LYS A 46 -36.09 -24.29 36.24
C LYS A 46 -35.50 -25.14 37.35
N ASP A 47 -35.58 -26.47 37.24
CA ASP A 47 -34.99 -27.38 38.20
C ASP A 47 -33.47 -27.25 38.24
N LEU A 48 -32.83 -27.21 37.07
CA LEU A 48 -31.37 -27.00 36.90
C LEU A 48 -30.91 -25.69 37.55
N GLU A 49 -31.64 -24.57 37.32
CA GLU A 49 -31.35 -23.29 37.96
C GLU A 49 -31.58 -23.35 39.49
N LYS A 50 -32.62 -24.02 39.97
CA LYS A 50 -32.94 -24.17 41.39
C LYS A 50 -31.88 -24.97 42.13
N GLU A 51 -31.43 -26.06 41.53
CA GLU A 51 -30.34 -26.88 42.07
C GLU A 51 -29.04 -26.09 42.21
N ASN A 52 -28.79 -25.19 41.23
CA ASN A 52 -27.57 -24.40 41.14
C ASN A 52 -27.69 -22.98 41.72
N LYS A 53 -28.76 -22.62 42.42
CA LYS A 53 -29.04 -21.23 42.88
C LYS A 53 -27.95 -20.61 43.79
N LYS A 54 -27.06 -21.44 44.38
CA LYS A 54 -25.93 -21.00 45.21
C LYS A 54 -24.57 -21.22 44.52
N ASN A 55 -24.56 -21.54 43.22
CA ASN A 55 -23.38 -21.77 42.46
C ASN A 55 -23.35 -20.75 41.28
N PRO A 56 -22.71 -19.60 41.45
CA PRO A 56 -22.68 -18.55 40.39
C PRO A 56 -22.05 -19.04 39.10
N THR A 57 -21.01 -19.86 39.14
CA THR A 57 -20.39 -20.42 37.92
C THR A 57 -21.38 -21.30 37.14
N ALA A 58 -22.19 -22.16 37.83
CA ALA A 58 -23.21 -22.96 37.16
C ALA A 58 -24.35 -22.09 36.57
N LEU A 59 -24.79 -21.06 37.27
CA LEU A 59 -25.78 -20.10 36.75
C LEU A 59 -25.24 -19.36 35.53
N VAL A 60 -23.97 -18.97 35.53
CA VAL A 60 -23.28 -18.39 34.38
C VAL A 60 -23.27 -19.34 33.16
N SER A 61 -23.04 -20.64 33.41
CA SER A 61 -23.04 -21.66 32.38
C SER A 61 -24.43 -21.85 31.76
N ILE A 62 -25.49 -21.79 32.54
CA ILE A 62 -26.87 -21.80 32.04
C ILE A 62 -27.15 -20.52 31.23
N ALA A 63 -26.71 -19.35 31.72
CA ALA A 63 -26.87 -18.08 31.01
C ALA A 63 -26.14 -18.09 29.66
N LYS A 64 -24.94 -18.69 29.59
CA LYS A 64 -24.21 -18.86 28.33
C LYS A 64 -24.96 -19.77 27.33
N ALA A 65 -25.62 -20.83 27.82
CA ALA A 65 -26.45 -21.69 26.96
C ALA A 65 -27.65 -20.94 26.39
N TYR A 66 -28.34 -20.11 27.16
CA TYR A 66 -29.39 -19.23 26.67
C TYR A 66 -28.88 -18.21 25.65
N LEU A 67 -27.72 -17.62 25.93
CA LEU A 67 -27.09 -16.63 25.01
C LEU A 67 -26.75 -17.29 23.66
N ALA A 68 -26.19 -18.50 23.69
CA ALA A 68 -25.90 -19.28 22.48
C ALA A 68 -27.16 -19.64 21.68
N ALA A 69 -28.30 -19.85 22.38
CA ALA A 69 -29.62 -20.03 21.78
C ALA A 69 -30.30 -18.72 21.38
N GLN A 70 -29.62 -17.57 21.47
CA GLN A 70 -30.13 -16.24 21.17
C GLN A 70 -31.29 -15.76 22.06
N ASP A 71 -31.55 -16.43 23.20
CA ASP A 71 -32.53 -16.00 24.20
C ASP A 71 -31.84 -15.05 25.19
N VAL A 72 -31.58 -13.83 24.75
CA VAL A 72 -30.83 -12.81 25.51
C VAL A 72 -31.58 -12.45 26.82
N ALA A 73 -32.91 -12.46 26.81
CA ALA A 73 -33.70 -12.11 27.98
C ALA A 73 -33.55 -13.14 29.10
N LYS A 74 -33.60 -14.44 28.81
CA LYS A 74 -33.36 -15.50 29.80
C LYS A 74 -31.90 -15.59 30.23
N ALA A 75 -30.96 -15.35 29.27
CA ALA A 75 -29.55 -15.24 29.60
C ALA A 75 -29.30 -14.15 30.65
N GLU A 76 -29.89 -12.96 30.48
CA GLU A 76 -29.79 -11.85 31.43
C GLU A 76 -30.41 -12.17 32.78
N ALA A 77 -31.64 -12.70 32.78
CA ALA A 77 -32.31 -13.06 34.01
C ALA A 77 -31.52 -14.08 34.82
N THR A 78 -30.91 -15.07 34.16
CA THR A 78 -30.10 -16.10 34.85
C THR A 78 -28.73 -15.54 35.29
N ALA A 79 -28.06 -14.74 34.49
CA ALA A 79 -26.81 -14.08 34.87
C ALA A 79 -27.01 -13.11 36.05
N GLN A 80 -28.18 -12.44 36.10
CA GLN A 80 -28.53 -11.57 37.24
C GLN A 80 -28.67 -12.34 38.56
N LYS A 81 -29.12 -13.60 38.54
CA LYS A 81 -29.13 -14.45 39.73
C LYS A 81 -27.70 -14.73 40.22
N ALA A 82 -26.76 -15.00 39.29
CA ALA A 82 -25.35 -15.15 39.64
C ALA A 82 -24.79 -13.86 40.23
N TYR A 83 -25.08 -12.72 39.62
CA TYR A 83 -24.63 -11.41 40.11
C TYR A 83 -25.19 -11.09 41.50
N THR A 84 -26.46 -11.34 41.74
CA THR A 84 -27.10 -11.19 43.09
C THR A 84 -26.38 -12.04 44.10
N PHE A 85 -26.11 -13.33 43.80
CA PHE A 85 -25.42 -14.21 44.73
C PHE A 85 -24.02 -13.67 45.08
N ILE A 86 -23.19 -13.26 44.10
CA ILE A 86 -21.83 -12.76 44.41
C ILE A 86 -21.87 -11.46 45.21
N SER A 87 -22.85 -10.59 44.91
CA SER A 87 -23.03 -9.31 45.61
C SER A 87 -23.47 -9.48 47.05
N GLU A 88 -24.38 -10.38 47.31
CA GLU A 88 -24.89 -10.66 48.65
C GLU A 88 -23.97 -11.53 49.50
N ASN A 89 -23.09 -12.31 48.87
CA ASN A 89 -22.19 -13.26 49.51
C ASN A 89 -20.71 -13.05 49.18
N PRO A 90 -20.15 -11.83 49.30
CA PRO A 90 -18.79 -11.53 48.81
C PRO A 90 -17.69 -12.37 49.46
N LYS A 91 -17.93 -12.90 50.68
CA LYS A 91 -16.99 -13.79 51.34
C LYS A 91 -17.01 -15.24 50.85
N LYS A 92 -18.06 -15.63 50.12
CA LYS A 92 -18.22 -16.99 49.55
C LYS A 92 -17.88 -17.02 48.05
N ALA A 93 -18.05 -15.91 47.36
CA ALA A 93 -17.73 -15.78 45.97
C ALA A 93 -16.21 -15.76 45.76
N THR A 94 -15.73 -16.57 44.86
CA THR A 94 -14.31 -16.59 44.45
C THR A 94 -14.02 -15.46 43.40
N ALA A 95 -12.73 -15.16 43.19
CA ALA A 95 -12.31 -14.27 42.13
C ALA A 95 -12.82 -14.75 40.73
N GLN A 96 -12.78 -16.05 40.51
CA GLN A 96 -13.28 -16.68 39.28
C GLN A 96 -14.81 -16.53 39.13
N ASP A 97 -15.59 -16.72 40.21
CA ASP A 97 -17.05 -16.52 40.19
C ASP A 97 -17.42 -15.11 39.78
N ASN A 98 -16.74 -14.12 40.37
CA ASN A 98 -16.93 -12.70 40.02
C ASN A 98 -16.56 -12.42 38.56
N CYS A 99 -15.37 -12.85 38.14
CA CYS A 99 -14.88 -12.65 36.79
C CYS A 99 -15.82 -13.25 35.73
N LEU A 100 -16.19 -14.52 35.87
CA LEU A 100 -17.06 -15.20 34.90
C LEU A 100 -18.46 -14.59 34.86
N THR A 101 -18.99 -14.13 36.02
CA THR A 101 -20.28 -13.43 36.09
C THR A 101 -20.20 -12.10 35.29
N TYR A 102 -19.17 -11.28 35.53
CA TYR A 102 -19.00 -10.02 34.83
C TYR A 102 -18.74 -10.22 33.34
N ILE A 103 -17.94 -11.19 32.92
CA ILE A 103 -17.76 -11.55 31.52
C ILE A 103 -19.12 -11.88 30.88
N THR A 104 -19.95 -12.66 31.54
CA THR A 104 -21.23 -13.07 30.98
C THR A 104 -22.21 -11.90 30.88
N LEU A 105 -22.26 -11.00 31.85
CA LEU A 105 -23.03 -9.76 31.78
C LEU A 105 -22.53 -8.84 30.67
N GLY A 106 -21.21 -8.75 30.47
CA GLY A 106 -20.59 -8.02 29.37
C GLY A 106 -20.98 -8.59 27.99
N ASN A 107 -20.96 -9.92 27.85
CA ASN A 107 -21.40 -10.59 26.64
C ASN A 107 -22.88 -10.36 26.32
N ILE A 108 -23.73 -10.35 27.33
CA ILE A 108 -25.16 -10.06 27.25
C ILE A 108 -25.37 -8.60 26.82
N ALA A 109 -24.67 -7.64 27.45
CA ALA A 109 -24.71 -6.23 27.04
C ALA A 109 -24.26 -6.05 25.58
N SER A 110 -23.20 -6.75 25.17
CA SER A 110 -22.74 -6.76 23.77
C SER A 110 -23.79 -7.30 22.80
N ALA A 111 -24.46 -8.40 23.17
CA ALA A 111 -25.56 -8.98 22.38
C ALA A 111 -26.77 -8.04 22.26
N LYS A 112 -26.96 -7.14 23.22
CA LYS A 112 -27.96 -6.07 23.20
C LYS A 112 -27.50 -4.82 22.46
N ASN A 113 -26.29 -4.82 21.86
CA ASN A 113 -25.63 -3.66 21.26
C ASN A 113 -25.34 -2.51 22.27
N ASP A 114 -25.23 -2.82 23.55
CA ASP A 114 -24.90 -1.88 24.62
C ASP A 114 -23.39 -1.93 24.89
N ALA A 115 -22.63 -1.27 24.02
CA ALA A 115 -21.18 -1.27 24.08
C ALA A 115 -20.63 -0.63 25.38
N GLY A 116 -21.30 0.39 25.91
CA GLY A 116 -20.87 1.08 27.13
C GLY A 116 -20.91 0.17 28.35
N ASN A 117 -22.04 -0.51 28.56
CA ASN A 117 -22.18 -1.48 29.65
C ASN A 117 -21.30 -2.72 29.41
N ALA A 118 -21.13 -3.18 28.17
CA ALA A 118 -20.22 -4.29 27.88
C ALA A 118 -18.79 -3.99 28.34
N VAL A 119 -18.26 -2.83 27.98
CA VAL A 119 -16.91 -2.36 28.39
C VAL A 119 -16.80 -2.27 29.91
N THR A 120 -17.82 -1.72 30.58
CA THR A 120 -17.84 -1.61 32.05
C THR A 120 -17.77 -2.99 32.71
N TRP A 121 -18.55 -3.95 32.26
CA TRP A 121 -18.52 -5.30 32.81
C TRP A 121 -17.21 -6.03 32.57
N TYR A 122 -16.61 -5.90 31.35
CA TYR A 122 -15.29 -6.49 31.06
C TYR A 122 -14.20 -5.88 31.92
N GLN A 123 -14.27 -4.57 32.22
CA GLN A 123 -13.34 -3.91 33.13
C GLN A 123 -13.49 -4.45 34.57
N GLN A 124 -14.73 -4.68 35.05
CA GLN A 124 -14.96 -5.32 36.35
C GLN A 124 -14.41 -6.75 36.38
N ALA A 125 -14.51 -7.48 35.27
CA ALA A 125 -13.93 -8.82 35.16
C ALA A 125 -12.40 -8.82 35.29
N MET A 126 -11.73 -7.85 34.67
CA MET A 126 -10.27 -7.67 34.80
C MET A 126 -9.84 -7.43 36.27
N TYR A 127 -10.59 -6.60 36.97
CA TYR A 127 -10.30 -6.33 38.41
C TYR A 127 -10.63 -7.49 39.33
N ALA A 128 -11.66 -8.27 39.00
CA ALA A 128 -12.09 -9.39 39.84
C ALA A 128 -11.10 -10.57 39.79
N ASP A 129 -10.52 -10.85 38.65
CA ASP A 129 -9.49 -11.88 38.44
C ASP A 129 -8.41 -11.40 37.46
N PRO A 130 -7.35 -10.75 37.96
CA PRO A 130 -6.27 -10.23 37.12
C PRO A 130 -5.46 -11.30 36.38
N GLN A 131 -5.62 -12.57 36.71
CA GLN A 131 -4.95 -13.68 36.02
C GLN A 131 -5.80 -14.26 34.86
N ASN A 132 -7.08 -13.91 34.80
CA ASN A 132 -7.96 -14.40 33.75
C ASN A 132 -7.80 -13.56 32.46
N PRO A 133 -7.29 -14.14 31.35
CA PRO A 133 -7.03 -13.39 30.10
C PRO A 133 -8.31 -12.95 29.39
N ASP A 134 -9.47 -13.60 29.64
CA ASP A 134 -10.69 -13.33 28.90
C ASP A 134 -11.27 -11.93 29.22
N GLY A 135 -11.18 -11.47 30.48
CA GLY A 135 -11.59 -10.12 30.83
C GLY A 135 -10.84 -9.07 30.02
N TYR A 136 -9.52 -9.18 29.97
CA TYR A 136 -8.64 -8.27 29.22
C TYR A 136 -8.88 -8.33 27.72
N ARG A 137 -9.01 -9.55 27.18
CA ARG A 137 -9.20 -9.77 25.74
C ARG A 137 -10.54 -9.21 25.25
N LEU A 138 -11.62 -9.44 26.03
CA LEU A 138 -12.95 -8.93 25.69
C LEU A 138 -13.02 -7.41 25.84
N TYR A 139 -12.42 -6.83 26.88
CA TYR A 139 -12.27 -5.39 27.04
C TYR A 139 -11.52 -4.78 25.83
N ALA A 140 -10.35 -5.34 25.52
CA ALA A 140 -9.54 -4.87 24.41
C ALA A 140 -10.26 -5.00 23.06
N THR A 141 -11.01 -6.09 22.84
CA THR A 141 -11.83 -6.27 21.65
C THR A 141 -12.91 -5.19 21.54
N ALA A 142 -13.61 -4.93 22.62
CA ALA A 142 -14.71 -3.95 22.68
C ALA A 142 -14.21 -2.51 22.46
N THR A 143 -12.99 -2.19 22.92
CA THR A 143 -12.41 -0.83 22.87
C THR A 143 -11.44 -0.59 21.74
N SER A 144 -10.95 -1.63 21.03
CA SER A 144 -9.89 -1.55 20.03
C SER A 144 -10.11 -0.52 18.91
N LYS A 145 -11.37 -0.27 18.54
CA LYS A 145 -11.72 0.71 17.49
C LYS A 145 -11.85 2.13 18.04
N SER A 146 -12.38 2.29 19.26
CA SER A 146 -12.63 3.61 19.87
C SER A 146 -11.43 4.13 20.64
N ASP A 147 -10.72 3.23 21.34
CA ASP A 147 -9.51 3.53 22.10
C ASP A 147 -8.47 2.40 21.97
N PRO A 148 -7.74 2.34 20.83
CA PRO A 148 -6.71 1.33 20.63
C PRO A 148 -5.58 1.39 21.67
N ASN A 149 -5.26 2.58 22.17
CA ASN A 149 -4.21 2.75 23.16
C ASN A 149 -4.62 2.14 24.52
N GLY A 150 -5.84 2.42 24.97
CA GLY A 150 -6.40 1.82 26.16
C GLY A 150 -6.55 0.30 26.04
N ALA A 151 -6.93 -0.18 24.85
CA ALA A 151 -6.99 -1.62 24.57
C ALA A 151 -5.60 -2.29 24.70
N ILE A 152 -4.56 -1.70 24.13
CA ILE A 152 -3.18 -2.20 24.23
C ILE A 152 -2.70 -2.12 25.68
N ALA A 153 -3.00 -1.02 26.40
CA ALA A 153 -2.61 -0.86 27.80
C ALA A 153 -3.23 -1.94 28.70
N ALA A 154 -4.48 -2.31 28.45
CA ALA A 154 -5.14 -3.41 29.18
C ALA A 154 -4.43 -4.75 28.91
N ILE A 155 -4.08 -5.05 27.67
CA ILE A 155 -3.34 -6.27 27.32
C ILE A 155 -1.93 -6.26 27.94
N GLU A 156 -1.26 -5.11 28.02
CA GLU A 156 0.03 -4.99 28.72
C GLU A 156 -0.09 -5.14 30.23
N GLU A 157 -1.24 -4.77 30.82
CA GLU A 157 -1.52 -5.05 32.23
C GLU A 157 -1.62 -6.56 32.48
N LEU A 158 -2.27 -7.32 31.57
CA LEU A 158 -2.30 -8.78 31.66
C LEU A 158 -0.89 -9.39 31.68
N ARG A 159 0.07 -8.82 30.94
CA ARG A 159 1.46 -9.31 30.91
C ARG A 159 2.11 -9.37 32.31
N LYS A 160 1.76 -8.45 33.21
CA LYS A 160 2.30 -8.42 34.58
C LYS A 160 1.82 -9.61 35.38
N ASN A 161 0.59 -10.07 35.15
CA ASN A 161 -0.06 -11.15 35.88
C ASN A 161 0.13 -12.51 35.17
N ARG A 162 0.26 -12.50 33.87
CA ARG A 162 0.38 -13.69 33.02
C ARG A 162 1.50 -13.47 31.95
N PRO A 163 2.78 -13.50 32.35
CA PRO A 163 3.91 -13.32 31.43
C PRO A 163 4.03 -14.44 30.39
N ASP A 164 3.38 -15.58 30.61
CA ASP A 164 3.27 -16.72 29.71
C ASP A 164 2.23 -16.51 28.58
N TYR A 165 1.34 -15.53 28.72
CA TYR A 165 0.26 -15.30 27.75
C TYR A 165 0.77 -14.52 26.53
N PRO A 166 0.34 -14.85 25.28
CA PRO A 166 0.86 -14.26 24.04
C PRO A 166 0.35 -12.81 23.82
N VAL A 167 0.66 -11.92 24.75
CA VAL A 167 0.23 -10.51 24.76
C VAL A 167 0.70 -9.78 23.52
N ASP A 168 1.93 -10.05 23.03
CA ASP A 168 2.50 -9.33 21.90
C ASP A 168 1.69 -9.53 20.61
N LEU A 169 1.15 -10.73 20.37
CA LEU A 169 0.31 -10.97 19.19
C LEU A 169 -0.99 -10.17 19.26
N ILE A 170 -1.63 -10.11 20.43
CA ILE A 170 -2.90 -9.38 20.61
C ILE A 170 -2.67 -7.88 20.45
N ALA A 171 -1.62 -7.35 21.08
CA ALA A 171 -1.26 -5.94 20.96
C ALA A 171 -0.90 -5.56 19.52
N ALA A 172 -0.19 -6.45 18.79
CA ALA A 172 0.11 -6.27 17.39
C ALA A 172 -1.16 -6.22 16.52
N ASP A 173 -2.10 -7.15 16.74
CA ASP A 173 -3.36 -7.20 15.99
C ASP A 173 -4.22 -5.96 16.25
N ILE A 174 -4.28 -5.46 17.48
CA ILE A 174 -4.97 -4.21 17.84
C ILE A 174 -4.31 -3.02 17.13
N ALA A 175 -2.97 -2.89 17.20
CA ALA A 175 -2.23 -1.82 16.56
C ALA A 175 -2.40 -1.84 15.04
N ASN A 176 -2.35 -3.04 14.43
CA ASN A 176 -2.60 -3.23 13.01
C ASN A 176 -4.03 -2.82 12.62
N GLY A 177 -5.03 -3.26 13.36
CA GLY A 177 -6.44 -2.89 13.15
C GLY A 177 -6.72 -1.40 13.32
N ALA A 178 -5.93 -0.71 14.15
CA ALA A 178 -5.98 0.73 14.35
C ALA A 178 -5.20 1.55 13.30
N GLY A 179 -4.58 0.91 12.31
CA GLY A 179 -3.77 1.57 11.30
C GLY A 179 -2.48 2.19 11.83
N LYS A 180 -1.87 1.58 12.85
CA LYS A 180 -0.63 2.01 13.51
C LYS A 180 0.53 1.07 13.13
N PRO A 181 1.06 1.14 11.89
CA PRO A 181 1.99 0.15 11.37
C PRO A 181 3.28 0.03 12.18
N GLN A 182 3.86 1.15 12.67
CA GLN A 182 5.09 1.13 13.45
C GLN A 182 4.88 0.42 14.80
N GLU A 183 3.73 0.65 15.44
CA GLU A 183 3.39 0.00 16.70
C GLU A 183 3.10 -1.49 16.50
N ALA A 184 2.40 -1.86 15.44
CA ALA A 184 2.18 -3.26 15.07
C ALA A 184 3.50 -4.00 14.84
N ILE A 185 4.44 -3.39 14.06
CA ILE A 185 5.78 -3.94 13.83
C ILE A 185 6.53 -4.16 15.16
N LYS A 186 6.48 -3.18 16.07
CA LYS A 186 7.14 -3.29 17.39
C LYS A 186 6.70 -4.54 18.15
N TYR A 187 5.43 -4.89 18.08
CA TYR A 187 4.87 -6.06 18.77
C TYR A 187 5.11 -7.35 17.97
N TYR A 188 4.81 -7.39 16.68
CA TYR A 188 5.08 -8.58 15.85
C TYR A 188 6.54 -8.99 15.88
N SER A 189 7.49 -8.03 15.91
CA SER A 189 8.93 -8.31 15.94
C SER A 189 9.41 -9.06 17.18
N LYS A 190 8.63 -9.10 18.25
CA LYS A 190 8.96 -9.85 19.47
C LYS A 190 8.54 -11.32 19.41
N VAL A 191 7.78 -11.70 18.39
CA VAL A 191 7.20 -13.04 18.26
C VAL A 191 7.87 -13.79 17.12
N LYS A 192 8.14 -15.07 17.31
CA LYS A 192 8.67 -15.92 16.23
C LYS A 192 7.60 -16.11 15.16
N LEU A 193 8.01 -16.09 13.89
CA LEU A 193 7.09 -16.30 12.77
C LEU A 193 6.37 -17.66 12.83
N SER A 194 7.02 -18.68 13.41
CA SER A 194 6.42 -20.01 13.63
C SER A 194 5.22 -20.00 14.59
N ASP A 195 5.14 -19.00 15.46
CA ASP A 195 4.11 -18.89 16.47
C ASP A 195 2.95 -17.99 16.01
N MET A 196 3.06 -17.43 14.80
CA MET A 196 2.06 -16.56 14.18
C MET A 196 1.11 -17.36 13.27
N GLN A 197 -0.14 -16.95 13.24
CA GLN A 197 -1.08 -17.41 12.22
C GLN A 197 -0.76 -16.79 10.84
N PRO A 198 -1.12 -17.43 9.73
CA PRO A 198 -0.84 -16.91 8.38
C PRO A 198 -1.32 -15.46 8.16
N TYR A 199 -2.48 -15.09 8.72
CA TYR A 199 -3.00 -13.72 8.61
C TYR A 199 -2.12 -12.70 9.38
N GLN A 200 -1.54 -13.09 10.52
CA GLN A 200 -0.64 -12.25 11.32
C GLN A 200 0.69 -12.03 10.58
N ILE A 201 1.23 -13.08 9.97
CA ILE A 201 2.42 -12.99 9.12
C ILE A 201 2.15 -12.03 7.94
N GLY A 202 0.96 -12.15 7.31
CA GLY A 202 0.53 -11.23 6.25
C GLY A 202 0.40 -9.79 6.73
N ALA A 203 -0.19 -9.58 7.91
CA ALA A 203 -0.30 -8.26 8.52
C ALA A 203 1.07 -7.67 8.87
N PHE A 204 1.97 -8.47 9.44
CA PHE A 204 3.34 -8.06 9.76
C PHE A 204 4.10 -7.64 8.49
N ALA A 205 4.09 -8.49 7.46
CA ALA A 205 4.73 -8.18 6.18
C ALA A 205 4.14 -6.91 5.52
N THR A 206 2.80 -6.73 5.60
CA THR A 206 2.12 -5.54 5.09
C THR A 206 2.59 -4.27 5.82
N ASN A 207 2.64 -4.30 7.16
CA ASN A 207 3.09 -3.15 7.94
C ASN A 207 4.56 -2.79 7.64
N LEU A 208 5.42 -3.80 7.50
CA LEU A 208 6.82 -3.61 7.10
C LEU A 208 6.92 -2.95 5.72
N TYR A 209 6.14 -3.43 4.76
CA TYR A 209 6.11 -2.88 3.40
C TYR A 209 5.63 -1.42 3.39
N LEU A 210 4.53 -1.12 4.09
CA LEU A 210 3.97 0.24 4.20
C LEU A 210 4.92 1.24 4.86
N THR A 211 5.83 0.75 5.71
CA THR A 211 6.84 1.58 6.39
C THR A 211 8.19 1.58 5.68
N GLN A 212 8.23 1.15 4.40
CA GLN A 212 9.43 1.12 3.55
C GLN A 212 10.52 0.14 4.02
N ASN A 213 10.22 -0.78 4.92
CA ASN A 213 11.15 -1.84 5.29
C ASN A 213 10.98 -3.05 4.35
N VAL A 214 11.25 -2.79 3.06
CA VAL A 214 10.92 -3.72 1.97
C VAL A 214 11.66 -5.05 2.09
N ASN A 215 12.97 -5.02 2.42
CA ASN A 215 13.75 -6.27 2.57
C ASN A 215 13.13 -7.22 3.61
N LYS A 216 12.78 -6.67 4.79
CA LYS A 216 12.18 -7.48 5.85
C LYS A 216 10.76 -7.91 5.51
N ALA A 217 10.00 -7.06 4.80
CA ALA A 217 8.67 -7.41 4.32
C ALA A 217 8.69 -8.62 3.39
N VAL A 218 9.65 -8.66 2.46
CA VAL A 218 9.86 -9.80 1.55
C VAL A 218 10.24 -11.06 2.32
N GLU A 219 11.20 -10.97 3.24
CA GLU A 219 11.62 -12.10 4.07
C GLU A 219 10.43 -12.73 4.84
N VAL A 220 9.62 -11.87 5.49
CA VAL A 220 8.44 -12.32 6.24
C VAL A 220 7.37 -12.89 5.31
N ALA A 221 7.15 -12.27 4.15
CA ALA A 221 6.18 -12.77 3.17
C ALA A 221 6.60 -14.14 2.59
N GLU A 222 7.88 -14.30 2.22
CA GLU A 222 8.42 -15.56 1.71
C GLU A 222 8.34 -16.67 2.77
N TYR A 223 8.64 -16.36 4.05
CA TYR A 223 8.40 -17.31 5.14
C TYR A 223 6.91 -17.70 5.22
N GLY A 224 6.01 -16.72 5.21
CA GLY A 224 4.56 -16.96 5.28
C GLY A 224 4.06 -17.84 4.15
N LEU A 225 4.66 -17.78 2.96
CA LEU A 225 4.34 -18.62 1.83
C LEU A 225 4.77 -20.09 2.01
N THR A 226 5.65 -20.40 2.97
CA THR A 226 5.96 -21.80 3.32
C THR A 226 4.81 -22.49 4.06
N VAL A 227 3.98 -21.71 4.77
CA VAL A 227 2.82 -22.22 5.55
C VAL A 227 1.48 -21.93 4.86
N ALA A 228 1.41 -20.88 4.01
CA ALA A 228 0.21 -20.51 3.27
C ALA A 228 0.55 -20.16 1.80
N PRO A 229 0.94 -21.15 0.97
CA PRO A 229 1.51 -20.91 -0.37
C PRO A 229 0.52 -20.26 -1.35
N ARG A 230 -0.78 -20.38 -1.12
CA ARG A 230 -1.84 -19.79 -1.97
C ARG A 230 -2.36 -18.43 -1.46
N SER A 231 -1.75 -17.86 -0.41
CA SER A 231 -2.16 -16.56 0.12
C SER A 231 -1.92 -15.44 -0.89
N ALA A 232 -2.99 -14.81 -1.37
CA ALA A 232 -2.90 -13.68 -2.29
C ALA A 232 -2.14 -12.49 -1.70
N THR A 233 -2.33 -12.19 -0.40
CA THR A 233 -1.62 -11.11 0.30
C THR A 233 -0.12 -11.35 0.33
N LEU A 234 0.31 -12.56 0.71
CA LEU A 234 1.72 -12.89 0.83
C LEU A 234 2.40 -12.97 -0.55
N ASN A 235 1.75 -13.58 -1.56
CA ASN A 235 2.26 -13.59 -2.92
C ASN A 235 2.39 -12.17 -3.49
N ARG A 236 1.40 -11.28 -3.23
CA ARG A 236 1.47 -9.88 -3.67
C ARG A 236 2.61 -9.12 -2.99
N LEU A 237 2.81 -9.29 -1.69
CA LEU A 237 3.90 -8.62 -0.96
C LEU A 237 5.27 -9.12 -1.41
N ALA A 238 5.44 -10.42 -1.61
CA ALA A 238 6.67 -10.98 -2.16
C ALA A 238 6.92 -10.49 -3.60
N PHE A 239 5.89 -10.46 -4.45
CA PHE A 239 5.97 -9.91 -5.80
C PHE A 239 6.35 -8.43 -5.81
N TRP A 240 5.59 -7.60 -5.12
CA TRP A 240 5.80 -6.16 -5.11
C TRP A 240 7.14 -5.79 -4.48
N GLY A 241 7.48 -6.41 -3.35
CA GLY A 241 8.76 -6.17 -2.68
C GLY A 241 9.96 -6.57 -3.53
N ASN A 242 9.93 -7.73 -4.18
CA ASN A 242 11.00 -8.13 -5.09
C ASN A 242 11.08 -7.21 -6.32
N THR A 243 9.96 -6.65 -6.81
CA THR A 243 9.96 -5.65 -7.89
C THR A 243 10.64 -4.36 -7.43
N ASP A 244 10.33 -3.86 -6.22
CA ASP A 244 10.94 -2.66 -5.65
C ASP A 244 12.45 -2.85 -5.39
N LEU A 245 12.86 -4.06 -5.04
CA LEU A 245 14.27 -4.46 -4.87
C LEU A 245 14.97 -4.80 -6.19
N LYS A 246 14.29 -4.70 -7.32
CA LYS A 246 14.79 -5.06 -8.66
C LYS A 246 15.29 -6.51 -8.77
N GLN A 247 14.73 -7.41 -7.97
CA GLN A 247 14.98 -8.85 -8.03
C GLN A 247 13.99 -9.49 -9.02
N TRP A 248 14.20 -9.23 -10.31
CA TRP A 248 13.22 -9.46 -11.37
C TRP A 248 12.74 -10.91 -11.47
N ASP A 249 13.64 -11.89 -11.43
CA ASP A 249 13.29 -13.31 -11.52
C ASP A 249 12.39 -13.76 -10.37
N LYS A 250 12.72 -13.30 -9.14
CA LYS A 250 11.88 -13.58 -7.97
C LYS A 250 10.53 -12.87 -8.07
N ALA A 251 10.54 -11.60 -8.52
CA ALA A 251 9.32 -10.83 -8.72
C ALA A 251 8.38 -11.55 -9.69
N LEU A 252 8.87 -12.01 -10.84
CA LEU A 252 8.09 -12.73 -11.84
C LEU A 252 7.57 -14.05 -11.31
N LYS A 253 8.39 -14.82 -10.58
CA LYS A 253 7.94 -16.05 -9.93
C LYS A 253 6.75 -15.82 -8.99
N PHE A 254 6.78 -14.77 -8.17
CA PHE A 254 5.68 -14.45 -7.26
C PHE A 254 4.51 -13.75 -7.97
N ALA A 255 4.76 -13.05 -9.08
CA ALA A 255 3.70 -12.56 -9.96
C ALA A 255 2.88 -13.73 -10.51
N ASP A 256 3.51 -14.75 -11.04
CA ASP A 256 2.81 -15.95 -11.58
C ASP A 256 1.99 -16.64 -10.49
N LYS A 257 2.54 -16.79 -9.28
CA LYS A 257 1.78 -17.34 -8.15
C LYS A 257 0.57 -16.46 -7.78
N LEU A 258 0.73 -15.13 -7.78
CA LEU A 258 -0.37 -14.22 -7.51
C LEU A 258 -1.46 -14.34 -8.57
N PHE A 259 -1.08 -14.33 -9.85
CA PHE A 259 -2.02 -14.26 -10.97
C PHE A 259 -2.75 -15.58 -11.24
N TYR A 260 -2.10 -16.72 -11.01
CA TYR A 260 -2.60 -18.02 -11.46
C TYR A 260 -2.82 -19.06 -10.36
N GLU A 261 -2.20 -18.89 -9.19
CA GLU A 261 -2.22 -19.92 -8.15
C GLU A 261 -2.87 -19.47 -6.84
N SER A 262 -3.05 -18.16 -6.63
CA SER A 262 -3.57 -17.60 -5.37
C SER A 262 -5.08 -17.75 -5.24
N ASP A 263 -5.55 -17.94 -3.99
CA ASP A 263 -6.97 -18.06 -3.70
C ASP A 263 -7.64 -16.67 -3.66
N SER A 264 -8.85 -16.61 -4.25
CA SER A 264 -9.75 -15.44 -4.17
C SER A 264 -9.07 -14.09 -4.48
N VAL A 265 -8.14 -14.08 -5.44
CA VAL A 265 -7.40 -12.87 -5.80
C VAL A 265 -8.20 -11.99 -6.76
N LYS A 266 -8.18 -10.68 -6.48
CA LYS A 266 -8.55 -9.65 -7.45
C LYS A 266 -7.28 -8.97 -7.92
N ILE A 267 -6.93 -9.17 -9.18
CA ILE A 267 -5.77 -8.52 -9.81
C ILE A 267 -6.11 -7.04 -10.05
N SER A 268 -5.21 -6.15 -9.68
CA SER A 268 -5.34 -4.70 -9.85
C SER A 268 -4.47 -4.20 -11.00
N SER A 269 -4.74 -2.96 -11.46
CA SER A 269 -3.88 -2.27 -12.42
C SER A 269 -2.44 -2.11 -11.93
N ASP A 270 -2.26 -1.94 -10.60
CA ASP A 270 -0.94 -1.87 -9.98
C ASP A 270 -0.19 -3.22 -10.06
N ASP A 271 -0.91 -4.34 -9.91
CA ASP A 271 -0.32 -5.67 -10.10
C ASP A 271 0.18 -5.85 -11.55
N TYR A 272 -0.64 -5.47 -12.54
CA TYR A 272 -0.21 -5.48 -13.95
C TYR A 272 0.98 -4.56 -14.19
N GLY A 273 0.93 -3.33 -13.68
CA GLY A 273 2.02 -2.35 -13.83
C GLY A 273 3.34 -2.88 -13.30
N ARG A 274 3.34 -3.50 -12.13
CA ARG A 274 4.53 -4.10 -11.53
C ARG A 274 5.01 -5.35 -12.28
N LYS A 275 4.10 -6.18 -12.80
CA LYS A 275 4.47 -7.33 -13.65
C LYS A 275 5.18 -6.86 -14.93
N ILE A 276 4.65 -5.83 -15.58
CA ILE A 276 5.28 -5.22 -16.76
C ILE A 276 6.64 -4.62 -16.41
N ASN A 277 6.75 -3.92 -15.29
CA ASN A 277 8.05 -3.38 -14.85
C ASN A 277 9.07 -4.49 -14.57
N ALA A 278 8.66 -5.59 -13.96
CA ALA A 278 9.53 -6.73 -13.72
C ALA A 278 9.98 -7.41 -15.02
N LEU A 279 9.06 -7.61 -15.98
CA LEU A 279 9.38 -8.15 -17.31
C LEU A 279 10.37 -7.24 -18.05
N ARG A 280 10.14 -5.93 -18.06
CA ARG A 280 11.04 -4.96 -18.70
C ARG A 280 12.40 -4.89 -18.00
N GLY A 281 12.40 -4.94 -16.67
CA GLY A 281 13.63 -4.95 -15.88
C GLY A 281 14.47 -6.21 -16.08
N ALA A 282 13.83 -7.34 -16.41
CA ALA A 282 14.46 -8.59 -16.81
C ALA A 282 14.78 -8.65 -18.32
N GLU A 283 14.54 -7.57 -19.05
CA GLU A 283 14.70 -7.48 -20.53
C GLU A 283 13.81 -8.45 -21.33
N LEU A 284 12.75 -8.99 -20.68
CA LEU A 284 11.74 -9.85 -21.29
C LEU A 284 10.67 -9.00 -22.00
N TYR A 285 11.11 -8.22 -22.98
CA TYR A 285 10.27 -7.23 -23.65
C TYR A 285 9.13 -7.86 -24.47
N ASP A 286 9.36 -9.01 -25.08
CA ASP A 286 8.36 -9.66 -25.92
C ASP A 286 7.22 -10.24 -25.06
N GLU A 287 7.53 -10.76 -23.89
CA GLU A 287 6.55 -11.21 -22.88
C GLU A 287 5.77 -10.00 -22.31
N ALA A 288 6.45 -8.88 -22.03
CA ALA A 288 5.80 -7.65 -21.59
C ALA A 288 4.79 -7.16 -22.64
N LEU A 289 5.20 -7.15 -23.93
CA LEU A 289 4.34 -6.75 -25.05
C LEU A 289 3.15 -7.70 -25.22
N ALA A 290 3.34 -9.01 -25.04
CA ALA A 290 2.26 -10.00 -25.12
C ALA A 290 1.19 -9.75 -24.06
N GLU A 291 1.60 -9.54 -22.80
CA GLU A 291 0.67 -9.24 -21.69
C GLU A 291 -0.05 -7.90 -21.91
N LEU A 292 0.69 -6.86 -22.34
CA LEU A 292 0.13 -5.54 -22.61
C LEU A 292 -0.87 -5.56 -23.77
N ASN A 293 -0.60 -6.31 -24.82
CA ASN A 293 -1.54 -6.43 -25.95
C ASN A 293 -2.83 -7.15 -25.55
N LYS A 294 -2.77 -8.16 -24.67
CA LYS A 294 -3.98 -8.76 -24.11
C LYS A 294 -4.81 -7.71 -23.36
N LEU A 295 -4.18 -6.94 -22.47
CA LEU A 295 -4.85 -5.92 -21.67
C LEU A 295 -5.43 -4.78 -22.53
N ALA A 296 -4.70 -4.33 -23.55
CA ALA A 296 -5.12 -3.25 -24.44
C ALA A 296 -6.32 -3.61 -25.33
N ASN A 297 -6.47 -4.90 -25.67
CA ASN A 297 -7.50 -5.39 -26.59
C ASN A 297 -8.66 -6.12 -25.88
N ASP A 298 -8.62 -6.27 -24.56
CA ASP A 298 -9.72 -6.87 -23.81
C ASP A 298 -10.89 -5.90 -23.67
N PRO A 299 -12.05 -6.16 -24.29
CA PRO A 299 -13.22 -5.29 -24.23
C PRO A 299 -13.85 -5.20 -22.84
N MET A 300 -13.55 -6.16 -21.97
CA MET A 300 -14.03 -6.17 -20.57
C MET A 300 -13.18 -5.30 -19.63
N MET A 301 -11.99 -4.89 -20.08
CA MET A 301 -11.12 -4.03 -19.29
C MET A 301 -11.61 -2.58 -19.27
N PRO A 302 -11.52 -1.89 -18.12
CA PRO A 302 -11.79 -0.46 -18.03
C PRO A 302 -10.97 0.33 -19.05
N LYS A 303 -11.55 1.38 -19.64
CA LYS A 303 -10.89 2.23 -20.63
C LYS A 303 -9.55 2.80 -20.11
N ALA A 304 -9.47 3.09 -18.81
CA ALA A 304 -8.23 3.56 -18.18
C ALA A 304 -7.11 2.53 -18.27
N ASP A 305 -7.42 1.25 -18.04
CA ASP A 305 -6.44 0.15 -18.10
C ASP A 305 -6.02 -0.15 -19.55
N GLN A 306 -6.94 -0.04 -20.51
CA GLN A 306 -6.60 -0.11 -21.94
C GLN A 306 -5.65 1.01 -22.36
N LEU A 307 -5.90 2.25 -21.92
CA LEU A 307 -5.02 3.39 -22.20
C LEU A 307 -3.65 3.21 -21.53
N PHE A 308 -3.65 2.73 -20.27
CA PHE A 308 -2.41 2.36 -19.59
C PHE A 308 -1.61 1.35 -20.41
N ALA A 309 -2.23 0.28 -20.88
CA ALA A 309 -1.56 -0.73 -21.68
C ALA A 309 -1.00 -0.18 -22.99
N LEU A 310 -1.76 0.66 -23.72
CA LEU A 310 -1.27 1.29 -24.95
C LEU A 310 -0.04 2.17 -24.70
N LYS A 311 -0.05 2.95 -23.60
CA LYS A 311 1.12 3.76 -23.21
C LYS A 311 2.32 2.87 -22.87
N GLN A 312 2.11 1.80 -22.13
CA GLN A 312 3.18 0.88 -21.75
C GLN A 312 3.74 0.09 -22.96
N ILE A 313 2.93 -0.24 -23.97
CA ILE A 313 3.40 -0.81 -25.24
C ILE A 313 4.41 0.13 -25.91
N ALA A 314 4.04 1.41 -26.05
CA ALA A 314 4.91 2.40 -26.65
C ALA A 314 6.23 2.56 -25.87
N GLN A 315 6.14 2.61 -24.54
CA GLN A 315 7.31 2.70 -23.68
C GLN A 315 8.18 1.43 -23.76
N THR A 316 7.59 0.25 -23.85
CA THR A 316 8.34 -1.02 -23.96
C THR A 316 9.14 -1.08 -25.28
N TYR A 317 8.55 -0.63 -26.39
CA TYR A 317 9.31 -0.51 -27.64
C TYR A 317 10.43 0.54 -27.53
N SER A 318 10.19 1.66 -26.81
CA SER A 318 11.21 2.67 -26.55
C SER A 318 12.39 2.11 -25.72
N ASP A 319 12.09 1.32 -24.66
CA ASP A 319 13.12 0.69 -23.83
C ASP A 319 13.94 -0.37 -24.60
N LYS A 320 13.28 -1.04 -25.55
CA LYS A 320 13.94 -1.96 -26.50
C LYS A 320 14.72 -1.23 -27.58
N GLU A 321 14.70 0.11 -27.58
CA GLU A 321 15.27 0.97 -28.62
C GLU A 321 14.71 0.70 -30.06
N ASP A 322 13.53 0.08 -30.14
CA ASP A 322 12.81 -0.15 -31.40
C ASP A 322 11.91 1.07 -31.72
N TYR A 323 12.57 2.19 -32.06
CA TYR A 323 11.86 3.45 -32.31
C TYR A 323 10.95 3.41 -33.53
N GLU A 324 11.20 2.51 -34.47
CA GLU A 324 10.35 2.29 -35.63
C GLU A 324 8.95 1.78 -35.20
N LYS A 325 8.87 0.99 -34.14
CA LYS A 325 7.60 0.53 -33.54
C LYS A 325 7.13 1.42 -32.39
N ALA A 326 8.04 2.05 -31.64
CA ALA A 326 7.67 2.95 -30.55
C ALA A 326 6.84 4.14 -31.04
N ILE A 327 7.24 4.77 -32.16
CA ILE A 327 6.57 5.95 -32.73
C ILE A 327 5.08 5.66 -33.03
N PRO A 328 4.72 4.66 -33.86
CA PRO A 328 3.31 4.38 -34.13
C PRO A 328 2.54 3.89 -32.90
N ALA A 329 3.20 3.25 -31.94
CA ALA A 329 2.57 2.87 -30.69
C ALA A 329 2.23 4.08 -29.82
N TYR A 330 3.11 5.07 -29.72
CA TYR A 330 2.82 6.35 -29.06
C TYR A 330 1.69 7.11 -29.76
N GLU A 331 1.69 7.16 -31.06
CA GLU A 331 0.63 7.80 -31.86
C GLU A 331 -0.73 7.15 -31.57
N LYS A 332 -0.80 5.82 -31.59
CA LYS A 332 -2.00 5.06 -31.23
C LYS A 332 -2.48 5.38 -29.80
N TYR A 333 -1.55 5.45 -28.85
CA TYR A 333 -1.88 5.85 -27.48
C TYR A 333 -2.46 7.27 -27.41
N LEU A 334 -1.79 8.26 -28.07
CA LEU A 334 -2.20 9.65 -28.02
C LEU A 334 -3.58 9.86 -28.68
N VAL A 335 -3.85 9.19 -29.80
CA VAL A 335 -5.18 9.20 -30.45
C VAL A 335 -6.24 8.63 -29.51
N ALA A 336 -5.96 7.49 -28.85
CA ALA A 336 -6.92 6.86 -27.94
C ALA A 336 -7.14 7.67 -26.66
N ALA A 337 -6.12 8.39 -26.18
CA ALA A 337 -6.18 9.24 -24.99
C ALA A 337 -6.90 10.57 -25.27
N GLY A 338 -6.77 11.13 -26.50
CA GLY A 338 -7.35 12.42 -26.88
C GLY A 338 -6.94 13.52 -25.89
N GLU A 339 -7.90 14.28 -25.38
CA GLU A 339 -7.65 15.38 -24.43
C GLU A 339 -7.07 14.93 -23.07
N LYS A 340 -7.09 13.64 -22.78
CA LYS A 340 -6.48 13.08 -21.56
C LYS A 340 -4.98 12.88 -21.66
N ALA A 341 -4.41 13.02 -22.88
CA ALA A 341 -2.96 12.96 -23.06
C ALA A 341 -2.30 14.14 -22.34
N SER A 342 -1.34 13.85 -21.47
CA SER A 342 -0.62 14.89 -20.74
C SER A 342 0.45 15.55 -21.64
N ALA A 343 0.87 16.77 -21.26
CA ALA A 343 2.02 17.41 -21.89
C ALA A 343 3.29 16.52 -21.85
N THR A 344 3.46 15.73 -20.80
CA THR A 344 4.56 14.77 -20.68
C THR A 344 4.46 13.64 -21.70
N ASP A 345 3.25 13.17 -22.02
CA ASP A 345 3.04 12.12 -23.03
C ASP A 345 3.40 12.64 -24.43
N ILE A 346 2.97 13.86 -24.76
CA ILE A 346 3.29 14.52 -26.03
C ILE A 346 4.81 14.75 -26.13
N ALA A 347 5.43 15.20 -25.04
CA ALA A 347 6.87 15.38 -24.97
C ALA A 347 7.65 14.06 -25.21
N ALA A 348 7.19 12.98 -24.59
CA ALA A 348 7.75 11.65 -24.78
C ALA A 348 7.66 11.19 -26.24
N PHE A 349 6.53 11.44 -26.89
CA PHE A 349 6.35 11.15 -28.33
C PHE A 349 7.34 11.91 -29.19
N GLY A 350 7.50 13.23 -28.99
CA GLY A 350 8.50 14.03 -29.74
C GLY A 350 9.93 13.52 -29.48
N GLN A 351 10.23 13.06 -28.30
CA GLN A 351 11.54 12.50 -27.96
C GLN A 351 11.82 11.19 -28.69
N GLN A 352 10.81 10.37 -29.03
CA GLN A 352 11.04 9.16 -29.86
C GLN A 352 11.59 9.48 -31.24
N TYR A 353 11.08 10.53 -31.87
CA TYR A 353 11.62 10.97 -33.15
C TYR A 353 13.07 11.44 -33.03
N MET A 354 13.45 12.14 -31.96
CA MET A 354 14.84 12.52 -31.72
C MET A 354 15.76 11.32 -31.56
N TYR A 355 15.36 10.31 -30.82
CA TYR A 355 16.12 9.06 -30.61
C TYR A 355 16.24 8.30 -31.95
N PHE A 356 15.15 8.20 -32.69
CA PHE A 356 15.19 7.56 -34.00
C PHE A 356 16.12 8.29 -35.00
N ALA A 357 16.13 9.61 -34.94
CA ALA A 357 17.05 10.44 -35.74
C ALA A 357 18.54 10.19 -35.43
N GLN A 358 18.85 9.87 -34.16
CA GLN A 358 20.21 9.50 -33.74
C GLN A 358 20.58 8.09 -34.19
N GLN A 359 19.63 7.16 -34.14
CA GLN A 359 19.85 5.75 -34.49
C GLN A 359 19.96 5.56 -36.03
N GLN A 360 19.21 6.37 -36.80
CA GLN A 360 19.10 6.21 -38.25
C GLN A 360 19.56 7.49 -39.03
N PRO A 361 20.87 7.63 -39.29
CA PRO A 361 21.41 8.84 -39.97
C PRO A 361 20.74 9.17 -41.32
N ALA A 362 20.31 8.13 -42.07
CA ALA A 362 19.63 8.32 -43.33
C ALA A 362 18.24 8.98 -43.20
N LYS A 363 17.57 8.79 -42.05
CA LYS A 363 16.25 9.38 -41.75
C LYS A 363 16.36 10.61 -40.83
N LYS A 364 17.57 11.02 -40.43
CA LYS A 364 17.81 12.03 -39.40
C LYS A 364 17.03 13.33 -39.67
N ALA A 365 17.12 13.91 -40.85
CA ALA A 365 16.47 15.17 -41.16
C ALA A 365 14.94 15.06 -41.05
N GLU A 366 14.36 14.01 -41.64
CA GLU A 366 12.92 13.76 -41.58
C GLU A 366 12.43 13.61 -40.15
N MET A 367 13.12 12.80 -39.33
CA MET A 367 12.72 12.53 -37.94
C MET A 367 12.85 13.78 -37.07
N LEU A 368 13.89 14.59 -37.27
CA LEU A 368 14.03 15.86 -36.53
C LEU A 368 12.94 16.87 -36.92
N MET A 369 12.51 16.91 -38.16
CA MET A 369 11.37 17.75 -38.58
C MET A 369 10.08 17.32 -37.90
N LYS A 370 9.79 16.01 -37.83
CA LYS A 370 8.63 15.47 -37.10
C LYS A 370 8.71 15.76 -35.59
N ALA A 371 9.90 15.67 -35.01
CA ALA A 371 10.10 16.05 -33.60
C ALA A 371 9.76 17.55 -33.39
N ASP A 372 10.23 18.45 -34.28
CA ASP A 372 9.93 19.88 -34.17
C ASP A 372 8.41 20.15 -34.26
N GLU A 373 7.70 19.47 -35.17
CA GLU A 373 6.25 19.61 -35.32
C GLU A 373 5.51 19.23 -34.01
N VAL A 374 5.93 18.13 -33.34
CA VAL A 374 5.35 17.71 -32.08
C VAL A 374 5.63 18.74 -31.00
N PHE A 375 6.87 19.22 -30.87
CA PHE A 375 7.23 20.22 -29.88
C PHE A 375 6.62 21.59 -30.18
N ALA A 376 6.41 21.95 -31.47
CA ALA A 376 5.69 23.17 -31.84
C ALA A 376 4.24 23.16 -31.38
N LYS A 377 3.55 22.00 -31.46
CA LYS A 377 2.20 21.81 -30.90
C LYS A 377 2.24 21.88 -29.36
N LEU A 378 3.23 21.24 -28.75
CA LEU A 378 3.40 21.27 -27.29
C LEU A 378 3.64 22.69 -26.75
N ALA A 379 4.33 23.55 -27.52
CA ALA A 379 4.60 24.95 -27.18
C ALA A 379 3.34 25.82 -27.09
N GLN A 380 2.20 25.37 -27.58
CA GLN A 380 0.90 26.03 -27.42
C GLN A 380 0.32 25.85 -26.02
N ASN A 381 0.78 24.85 -25.26
CA ASN A 381 0.42 24.70 -23.86
C ASN A 381 1.30 25.62 -23.00
N PRO A 382 0.71 26.61 -22.27
CA PRO A 382 1.48 27.55 -21.47
C PRO A 382 2.41 26.88 -20.44
N ASP A 383 1.95 25.82 -19.80
CA ASP A 383 2.71 25.10 -18.76
C ASP A 383 3.90 24.31 -19.31
N ALA A 384 3.86 23.93 -20.59
CA ALA A 384 4.89 23.18 -21.26
C ALA A 384 5.74 24.03 -22.24
N LYS A 385 5.37 25.29 -22.44
CA LYS A 385 5.94 26.18 -23.47
C LYS A 385 7.45 26.29 -23.38
N GLU A 386 7.99 26.58 -22.20
CA GLU A 386 9.43 26.71 -22.00
C GLU A 386 10.16 25.40 -22.36
N TYR A 387 9.66 24.27 -21.89
CA TYR A 387 10.24 22.95 -22.22
C TYR A 387 10.18 22.65 -23.72
N ALA A 388 9.06 22.97 -24.34
CA ALA A 388 8.88 22.73 -25.77
C ALA A 388 9.83 23.60 -26.61
N ILE A 389 10.01 24.88 -26.26
CA ILE A 389 10.99 25.78 -26.92
C ILE A 389 12.41 25.23 -26.74
N TYR A 390 12.76 24.75 -25.55
CA TYR A 390 14.05 24.13 -25.29
C TYR A 390 14.28 22.89 -26.20
N LYS A 391 13.27 22.03 -26.34
CA LYS A 391 13.37 20.85 -27.23
C LYS A 391 13.48 21.24 -28.70
N ARG A 392 12.78 22.28 -29.15
CA ARG A 392 12.92 22.83 -30.50
C ARG A 392 14.32 23.39 -30.74
N ALA A 393 14.92 24.05 -29.75
CA ALA A 393 16.32 24.49 -29.83
C ALA A 393 17.26 23.30 -30.04
N GLN A 394 17.08 22.22 -29.25
CA GLN A 394 17.92 21.02 -29.42
C GLN A 394 17.72 20.33 -30.78
N VAL A 395 16.49 20.24 -31.25
CA VAL A 395 16.20 19.73 -32.59
C VAL A 395 16.87 20.57 -33.68
N ALA A 396 16.72 21.88 -33.64
CA ALA A 396 17.32 22.81 -34.62
C ALA A 396 18.86 22.73 -34.58
N ASN A 397 19.46 22.64 -33.41
CA ASN A 397 20.90 22.43 -33.23
C ASN A 397 21.39 21.12 -33.86
N ALA A 398 20.59 20.02 -33.67
CA ALA A 398 20.90 18.72 -34.27
C ALA A 398 20.76 18.70 -35.80
N MET A 399 19.91 19.57 -36.37
CA MET A 399 19.71 19.70 -37.82
C MET A 399 20.89 20.35 -38.54
N ASP A 400 21.43 21.42 -37.97
CA ASP A 400 22.44 22.24 -38.65
C ASP A 400 23.84 22.20 -38.03
N GLY A 401 24.01 21.45 -36.93
CA GLY A 401 25.28 21.34 -36.23
C GLY A 401 25.76 22.66 -35.62
N GLY A 402 24.83 23.49 -35.15
CA GLY A 402 25.15 24.74 -34.46
C GLY A 402 25.33 25.96 -35.37
N LYS A 403 24.97 25.88 -36.67
CA LYS A 403 25.18 26.95 -37.65
C LYS A 403 24.20 28.12 -37.56
N GLY A 404 23.21 28.06 -36.65
CA GLY A 404 22.34 29.19 -36.36
C GLY A 404 20.84 28.90 -36.30
N LEU A 405 20.39 27.74 -36.76
CA LEU A 405 18.95 27.36 -36.73
C LEU A 405 18.36 27.34 -35.28
N ALA A 406 19.16 26.99 -34.29
CA ALA A 406 18.72 26.95 -32.92
C ALA A 406 18.67 28.31 -32.23
N LYS A 407 19.38 29.32 -32.76
CA LYS A 407 19.51 30.64 -32.14
C LYS A 407 18.17 31.28 -31.77
N PRO A 408 17.15 31.34 -32.65
CA PRO A 408 15.88 31.97 -32.33
C PRO A 408 15.17 31.34 -31.13
N TYR A 409 15.34 30.05 -30.92
CA TYR A 409 14.75 29.33 -29.81
C TYR A 409 15.52 29.56 -28.50
N TYR A 410 16.85 29.55 -28.56
CA TYR A 410 17.67 29.87 -27.37
C TYR A 410 17.49 31.34 -26.96
N ASP A 411 17.34 32.25 -27.87
CA ASP A 411 17.02 33.65 -27.59
C ASP A 411 15.66 33.80 -26.90
N GLN A 412 14.66 33.02 -27.32
CA GLN A 412 13.36 32.96 -26.63
C GLN A 412 13.48 32.43 -25.18
N LEU A 413 14.34 31.42 -24.95
CA LEU A 413 14.58 30.93 -23.58
C LEU A 413 15.25 32.00 -22.73
N ILE A 414 16.23 32.71 -23.24
CA ILE A 414 16.92 33.80 -22.54
C ILE A 414 15.94 34.93 -22.20
N ALA A 415 14.99 35.21 -23.07
CA ALA A 415 13.95 36.21 -22.85
C ALA A 415 12.80 35.73 -21.95
N THR A 416 12.75 34.46 -21.59
CA THR A 416 11.67 33.89 -20.76
C THR A 416 11.91 34.20 -19.29
N PRO A 417 10.99 34.92 -18.60
CA PRO A 417 11.11 35.17 -17.16
C PRO A 417 11.19 33.87 -16.36
N ASN A 418 12.11 33.83 -15.40
CA ASN A 418 12.30 32.66 -14.50
C ASN A 418 12.56 31.35 -15.24
N CYS A 419 13.15 31.41 -16.43
CA CYS A 419 13.54 30.21 -17.19
C CYS A 419 14.45 29.30 -16.34
N ASN A 420 14.31 27.99 -16.53
CA ASN A 420 15.11 27.00 -15.81
C ASN A 420 16.62 27.27 -16.02
N PRO A 421 17.41 27.39 -14.91
CA PRO A 421 18.84 27.76 -15.01
C PRO A 421 19.66 26.81 -15.87
N ALA A 422 19.36 25.49 -15.89
CA ALA A 422 20.09 24.55 -16.74
C ALA A 422 19.83 24.78 -18.23
N ARG A 423 18.62 25.22 -18.60
CA ARG A 423 18.28 25.57 -20.00
C ARG A 423 18.88 26.91 -20.40
N LEU A 424 18.93 27.88 -19.50
CA LEU A 424 19.63 29.14 -19.71
C LEU A 424 21.13 28.91 -19.91
N LYS A 425 21.73 28.06 -19.11
CA LYS A 425 23.15 27.70 -19.27
C LYS A 425 23.43 27.14 -20.67
N GLU A 426 22.60 26.22 -21.15
CA GLU A 426 22.74 25.68 -22.52
C GLU A 426 22.52 26.75 -23.57
N ALA A 427 21.55 27.65 -23.39
CA ALA A 427 21.26 28.74 -24.29
C ALA A 427 22.45 29.73 -24.40
N TYR A 428 23.09 30.07 -23.30
CA TYR A 428 24.28 30.93 -23.30
C TYR A 428 25.47 30.22 -23.94
N LEU A 429 25.73 28.95 -23.63
CA LEU A 429 26.79 28.17 -24.26
C LEU A 429 26.61 28.08 -25.77
N TYR A 430 25.40 27.86 -26.26
CA TYR A 430 25.10 27.86 -27.67
C TYR A 430 25.42 29.22 -28.30
N ASN A 431 24.95 30.34 -27.73
CA ASN A 431 25.19 31.66 -28.29
C ASN A 431 26.68 32.04 -28.26
N ILE A 432 27.43 31.69 -27.22
CA ILE A 432 28.88 31.84 -27.14
C ILE A 432 29.55 31.08 -28.33
N SER A 433 29.20 29.83 -28.52
CA SER A 433 29.74 29.01 -29.62
C SER A 433 29.33 29.55 -30.98
N TYR A 434 28.09 29.98 -31.18
CA TYR A 434 27.61 30.53 -32.42
C TYR A 434 28.35 31.82 -32.79
N PHE A 435 28.47 32.77 -31.88
CA PHE A 435 29.17 34.02 -32.17
C PHE A 435 30.69 33.83 -32.27
N GLY A 436 31.28 33.06 -31.36
CA GLY A 436 32.73 32.82 -31.35
C GLY A 436 33.20 31.98 -32.52
N ASN A 437 32.55 30.82 -32.79
CA ASN A 437 33.08 29.86 -33.77
C ASN A 437 32.46 30.00 -35.17
N VAL A 438 31.17 30.39 -35.25
CA VAL A 438 30.49 30.45 -36.55
C VAL A 438 30.57 31.86 -37.17
N LYS A 439 30.44 32.90 -36.32
CA LYS A 439 30.51 34.30 -36.77
C LYS A 439 31.88 34.93 -36.63
N ASN A 440 32.81 34.30 -35.90
CA ASN A 440 34.11 34.86 -35.50
C ASN A 440 34.00 36.26 -34.85
N ASP A 441 32.95 36.44 -34.06
CA ASP A 441 32.64 37.69 -33.38
C ASP A 441 32.67 37.48 -31.86
N ILE A 442 33.85 37.57 -31.26
CA ILE A 442 34.04 37.42 -29.81
C ILE A 442 33.32 38.52 -29.04
N ASN A 443 33.23 39.73 -29.58
CA ASN A 443 32.54 40.82 -28.91
C ASN A 443 31.04 40.54 -28.74
N ALA A 444 30.43 39.94 -29.74
CA ALA A 444 29.03 39.51 -29.66
C ALA A 444 28.82 38.27 -28.74
N ALA A 445 29.87 37.47 -28.50
CA ALA A 445 29.82 36.36 -27.56
C ALA A 445 29.94 36.82 -26.08
N MET A 446 30.58 37.94 -25.83
CA MET A 446 30.96 38.44 -24.51
C MET A 446 29.75 38.59 -23.54
N PRO A 447 28.62 39.23 -23.92
CA PRO A 447 27.46 39.35 -23.05
C PRO A 447 26.88 37.99 -22.55
N TYR A 448 26.95 36.97 -23.40
CA TYR A 448 26.49 35.62 -23.07
C TYR A 448 27.46 34.92 -22.12
N ALA A 449 28.78 35.16 -22.24
CA ALA A 449 29.78 34.66 -21.33
C ALA A 449 29.65 35.30 -19.93
N GLU A 450 29.38 36.62 -19.85
CA GLU A 450 29.11 37.33 -18.61
C GLU A 450 27.89 36.72 -17.89
N LYS A 451 26.79 36.51 -18.62
CA LYS A 451 25.57 35.90 -18.07
C LYS A 451 25.77 34.42 -17.67
N LEU A 452 26.58 33.69 -18.42
CA LEU A 452 26.94 32.31 -18.05
C LEU A 452 27.76 32.29 -16.77
N ALA A 453 28.72 33.20 -16.58
CA ALA A 453 29.52 33.32 -15.38
C ALA A 453 28.68 33.72 -14.13
N GLU A 454 27.60 34.52 -14.31
CA GLU A 454 26.64 34.81 -13.24
C GLU A 454 25.93 33.53 -12.76
N LEU A 455 25.59 32.60 -13.66
CA LEU A 455 24.92 31.33 -13.34
C LEU A 455 25.87 30.23 -12.87
N ASP A 456 27.09 30.23 -13.39
CA ASP A 456 28.10 29.19 -13.19
C ASP A 456 29.51 29.85 -13.20
N PRO A 457 29.94 30.41 -12.05
CA PRO A 457 31.21 31.15 -11.96
C PRO A 457 32.45 30.31 -12.32
N GLU A 458 32.37 29.00 -12.18
CA GLU A 458 33.46 28.08 -12.50
C GLU A 458 33.42 27.55 -13.94
N ASN A 459 32.49 28.03 -14.76
CA ASN A 459 32.34 27.55 -16.13
C ASN A 459 33.58 27.85 -16.98
N PRO A 460 34.25 26.83 -17.53
CA PRO A 460 35.50 27.01 -18.27
C PRO A 460 35.33 27.82 -19.58
N VAL A 461 34.18 27.69 -20.26
CA VAL A 461 33.91 28.42 -21.53
C VAL A 461 33.70 29.89 -21.22
N ALA A 462 32.93 30.23 -20.15
CA ALA A 462 32.77 31.63 -19.74
C ALA A 462 34.11 32.27 -19.38
N LYS A 463 34.92 31.60 -18.53
CA LYS A 463 36.27 32.07 -18.13
C LYS A 463 37.17 32.29 -19.35
N GLN A 464 37.18 31.34 -20.29
CA GLN A 464 38.01 31.44 -21.49
C GLN A 464 37.61 32.65 -22.38
N VAL A 465 36.30 32.85 -22.60
CA VAL A 465 35.84 33.97 -23.44
C VAL A 465 36.09 35.29 -22.75
N LEU A 466 35.85 35.40 -21.44
CA LEU A 466 36.06 36.62 -20.65
C LEU A 466 37.55 37.00 -20.60
N SER A 467 38.47 36.05 -20.60
CA SER A 467 39.93 36.33 -20.64
C SER A 467 40.41 36.93 -21.95
N LEU A 468 39.60 36.87 -23.02
CA LEU A 468 39.92 37.51 -24.33
C LEU A 468 39.55 39.00 -24.36
N LYS A 469 38.94 39.54 -23.29
CA LYS A 469 38.62 40.95 -23.13
C LYS A 469 39.85 41.81 -22.73
N GLU A 470 40.90 41.15 -22.24
CA GLU A 470 42.18 41.78 -21.85
C GLU A 470 43.18 41.76 -23.02
#